data_9871d239a41b1a2275833feb40d84131
#
_entry.id   9871d239a41b1a2275833feb40d84131
#
_cell.length_a   1.000
_cell.length_b   1.000
_cell.length_c   1.000
_cell.angle_alpha   90.00
_cell.angle_beta   90.00
_cell.angle_gamma   90.00
#
_symmetry.space_group_name_H-M   'P 1'
#
loop_
_entity.id
_entity.type
_entity.pdbx_description
1 polymer ?
#
loop_
_entity_poly.entity_id
_entity_poly.type
_entity_poly.pdbx_seq_one_letter_code
_entity_poly.pdbx_strand_id
1 'polypeptide(L)'
;MKVLNVNSDKQSLVNVQVGEDVRIFNFVNAYGCSIDDGSKVGAFVEIQKGATIGKNCKISSHTFICEGVHIEDFVFIGHNVTFINDAYPRAANADGSIQTDADWKVIETFVKKGASIGSSATILCGLTIGEGAIVGAGSVVTKDVPSNTIVAGNPAKVIRKVK
;
A
#
# COMPACT_ATOMS: atom_id res chain seq x y z
N MET A 1 -6.45 20.00 -1.75
CA MET A 1 -5.49 19.29 -0.86
C MET A 1 -4.59 20.31 -0.18
N LYS A 2 -4.21 20.05 1.06
CA LYS A 2 -3.19 20.83 1.79
C LYS A 2 -1.93 19.96 1.95
N VAL A 3 -0.76 20.60 2.09
CA VAL A 3 0.50 19.89 2.36
C VAL A 3 0.75 19.88 3.86
N LEU A 4 1.01 18.71 4.42
CA LEU A 4 1.40 18.53 5.80
C LEU A 4 2.91 18.32 5.93
N ASN A 5 3.51 19.04 6.87
CA ASN A 5 4.84 18.81 7.39
C ASN A 5 4.75 18.79 8.92
N VAL A 6 4.79 17.62 9.50
CA VAL A 6 4.70 17.40 10.94
C VAL A 6 5.88 16.55 11.37
N ASN A 7 6.67 17.04 12.31
CA ASN A 7 7.72 16.27 12.97
C ASN A 7 7.50 16.39 14.47
N SER A 8 7.06 15.33 15.09
CA SER A 8 6.77 15.26 16.53
C SER A 8 7.14 13.87 17.05
N ASP A 9 7.17 13.71 18.36
CA ASP A 9 7.39 12.40 19.00
C ASP A 9 6.36 11.34 18.63
N LYS A 10 5.28 11.75 17.95
CA LYS A 10 4.15 10.87 17.61
C LYS A 10 3.90 10.71 16.12
N GLN A 11 4.47 11.55 15.26
CA GLN A 11 4.26 11.48 13.81
C GLN A 11 5.44 12.08 13.06
N SER A 12 5.77 11.50 11.91
CA SER A 12 6.69 12.07 10.93
C SER A 12 5.96 12.19 9.60
N LEU A 13 5.55 13.40 9.23
CA LEU A 13 4.86 13.68 7.97
C LEU A 13 5.67 14.73 7.20
N VAL A 14 6.20 14.37 6.02
CA VAL A 14 7.05 15.26 5.21
C VAL A 14 6.48 15.37 3.80
N ASN A 15 6.08 16.57 3.40
CA ASN A 15 5.48 16.82 2.08
C ASN A 15 4.29 15.89 1.74
N VAL A 16 3.43 15.61 2.72
CA VAL A 16 2.24 14.78 2.53
C VAL A 16 1.09 15.64 2.05
N GLN A 17 0.53 15.35 0.89
CA GLN A 17 -0.67 16.02 0.38
C GLN A 17 -1.91 15.34 0.94
N VAL A 18 -2.79 16.10 1.60
CA VAL A 18 -4.01 15.54 2.19
C VAL A 18 -5.25 16.29 1.72
N GLY A 19 -6.32 15.53 1.49
CA GLY A 19 -7.68 16.03 1.23
C GLY A 19 -8.38 16.52 2.48
N GLU A 20 -9.70 16.73 2.37
CA GLU A 20 -10.58 17.10 3.48
C GLU A 20 -10.89 15.88 4.36
N ASP A 21 -11.09 16.10 5.66
CA ASP A 21 -11.48 15.07 6.64
C ASP A 21 -10.55 13.83 6.71
N VAL A 22 -9.31 13.95 6.24
CA VAL A 22 -8.30 12.89 6.40
C VAL A 22 -7.90 12.76 7.86
N ARG A 23 -7.87 11.53 8.38
CA ARG A 23 -7.44 11.22 9.74
C ARG A 23 -6.18 10.37 9.74
N ILE A 24 -5.10 10.90 10.28
CA ILE A 24 -3.82 10.19 10.43
C ILE A 24 -3.56 9.98 11.92
N PHE A 25 -3.48 8.72 12.33
CA PHE A 25 -3.27 8.35 13.74
C PHE A 25 -1.79 8.47 14.15
N ASN A 26 -1.49 8.18 15.42
CA ASN A 26 -0.15 8.32 15.96
C ASN A 26 0.84 7.30 15.36
N PHE A 27 2.12 7.66 15.39
CA PHE A 27 3.26 6.84 14.95
C PHE A 27 3.24 6.50 13.45
N VAL A 28 2.59 7.34 12.64
CA VAL A 28 2.66 7.25 11.18
C VAL A 28 3.93 7.93 10.69
N ASN A 29 4.64 7.26 9.78
CA ASN A 29 5.72 7.81 8.98
C ASN A 29 5.24 7.91 7.52
N ALA A 30 5.07 9.13 7.01
CA ALA A 30 4.64 9.33 5.63
C ALA A 30 5.40 10.48 4.98
N TYR A 31 5.79 10.30 3.71
CA TYR A 31 6.56 11.32 3.01
C TYR A 31 6.31 11.30 1.51
N GLY A 32 6.18 12.49 0.91
CA GLY A 32 6.05 12.68 -0.54
C GLY A 32 4.87 11.95 -1.19
N CYS A 33 3.82 11.62 -0.42
CA CYS A 33 2.66 10.86 -0.86
C CYS A 33 1.39 11.72 -0.86
N SER A 34 0.29 11.16 -1.38
CA SER A 34 -1.03 11.80 -1.35
C SER A 34 -2.09 10.91 -0.71
N ILE A 35 -2.98 11.53 0.08
CA ILE A 35 -4.10 10.86 0.76
C ILE A 35 -5.34 11.73 0.53
N ASP A 36 -6.31 11.20 -0.17
CA ASP A 36 -7.51 11.96 -0.58
C ASP A 36 -8.62 11.93 0.48
N ASP A 37 -9.70 12.67 0.24
CA ASP A 37 -10.75 13.03 1.18
C ASP A 37 -11.31 11.84 1.98
N GLY A 38 -11.60 12.06 3.25
CA GLY A 38 -12.29 11.11 4.13
C GLY A 38 -11.49 9.86 4.51
N SER A 39 -10.27 9.70 4.02
CA SER A 39 -9.45 8.51 4.27
C SER A 39 -8.85 8.48 5.68
N LYS A 40 -8.64 7.27 6.19
CA LYS A 40 -8.13 7.04 7.55
C LYS A 40 -6.88 6.18 7.50
N VAL A 41 -5.81 6.65 8.14
CA VAL A 41 -4.51 5.96 8.25
C VAL A 41 -4.26 5.59 9.70
N GLY A 42 -4.23 4.30 9.97
CA GLY A 42 -4.02 3.73 11.31
C GLY A 42 -2.62 3.97 11.85
N ALA A 43 -2.43 3.65 13.13
CA ALA A 43 -1.14 3.83 13.79
C ALA A 43 -0.05 2.90 13.22
N PHE A 44 1.22 3.35 13.28
CA PHE A 44 2.38 2.58 12.81
C PHE A 44 2.34 2.24 11.31
N VAL A 45 1.65 3.03 10.52
CA VAL A 45 1.67 2.90 9.06
C VAL A 45 2.85 3.67 8.48
N GLU A 46 3.52 3.09 7.50
CA GLU A 46 4.48 3.81 6.65
C GLU A 46 3.92 3.97 5.24
N ILE A 47 4.04 5.20 4.69
CA ILE A 47 3.65 5.52 3.31
C ILE A 47 4.78 6.30 2.65
N GLN A 48 5.34 5.73 1.60
CA GLN A 48 6.51 6.28 0.92
C GLN A 48 6.14 7.27 -0.21
N LYS A 49 7.17 7.97 -0.70
CA LYS A 49 7.06 8.95 -1.79
C LYS A 49 6.37 8.35 -3.03
N GLY A 50 5.58 9.14 -3.70
CA GLY A 50 4.87 8.72 -4.93
C GLY A 50 3.67 7.80 -4.70
N ALA A 51 3.48 7.23 -3.51
CA ALA A 51 2.27 6.45 -3.21
C ALA A 51 1.03 7.35 -3.18
N THR A 52 -0.09 6.81 -3.67
CA THR A 52 -1.37 7.54 -3.70
C THR A 52 -2.48 6.75 -3.03
N ILE A 53 -3.28 7.40 -2.19
CA ILE A 53 -4.45 6.83 -1.52
C ILE A 53 -5.67 7.66 -1.90
N GLY A 54 -6.64 7.04 -2.53
CA GLY A 54 -7.90 7.65 -2.95
C GLY A 54 -8.83 7.99 -1.79
N LYS A 55 -10.09 8.31 -2.13
CA LYS A 55 -11.09 8.81 -1.18
C LYS A 55 -11.70 7.68 -0.34
N ASN A 56 -12.03 8.02 0.91
CA ASN A 56 -12.76 7.14 1.82
C ASN A 56 -12.11 5.78 2.02
N CYS A 57 -10.79 5.71 1.93
CA CYS A 57 -10.03 4.50 2.20
C CYS A 57 -9.82 4.29 3.70
N LYS A 58 -9.64 3.04 4.09
CA LYS A 58 -9.25 2.67 5.45
C LYS A 58 -7.98 1.85 5.41
N ILE A 59 -6.87 2.45 5.85
CA ILE A 59 -5.57 1.79 5.98
C ILE A 59 -5.40 1.44 7.46
N SER A 60 -5.36 0.16 7.77
CA SER A 60 -5.23 -0.31 9.15
C SER A 60 -3.77 -0.28 9.61
N SER A 61 -3.56 -0.40 10.93
CA SER A 61 -2.25 -0.23 11.57
C SER A 61 -1.19 -1.22 11.07
N HIS A 62 0.09 -0.80 11.18
CA HIS A 62 1.28 -1.59 10.82
C HIS A 62 1.37 -1.95 9.33
N THR A 63 0.65 -1.25 8.47
CA THR A 63 0.72 -1.46 7.02
C THR A 63 1.89 -0.69 6.43
N PHE A 64 2.62 -1.33 5.51
CA PHE A 64 3.68 -0.73 4.72
C PHE A 64 3.21 -0.52 3.28
N ILE A 65 3.18 0.74 2.85
CA ILE A 65 2.80 1.16 1.49
C ILE A 65 4.03 1.82 0.86
N CYS A 66 4.74 1.06 0.03
CA CYS A 66 5.96 1.52 -0.61
C CYS A 66 5.69 2.43 -1.82
N GLU A 67 6.76 3.06 -2.32
CA GLU A 67 6.75 3.83 -3.57
C GLU A 67 6.17 3.00 -4.72
N GLY A 68 5.34 3.63 -5.58
CA GLY A 68 4.70 3.00 -6.72
C GLY A 68 3.40 2.25 -6.41
N VAL A 69 2.87 2.37 -5.20
CA VAL A 69 1.56 1.80 -4.85
C VAL A 69 0.46 2.83 -5.03
N HIS A 70 -0.54 2.48 -5.82
CA HIS A 70 -1.69 3.33 -6.12
C HIS A 70 -2.99 2.68 -5.66
N ILE A 71 -3.62 3.28 -4.66
CA ILE A 71 -4.85 2.78 -4.04
C ILE A 71 -5.99 3.71 -4.46
N GLU A 72 -6.98 3.18 -5.16
CA GLU A 72 -8.19 3.90 -5.57
C GLU A 72 -9.18 4.08 -4.41
N ASP A 73 -10.35 4.67 -4.69
CA ASP A 73 -11.35 5.02 -3.69
C ASP A 73 -11.99 3.80 -3.00
N PHE A 74 -12.46 4.00 -1.76
CA PHE A 74 -13.22 3.02 -0.98
C PHE A 74 -12.50 1.70 -0.70
N VAL A 75 -11.17 1.69 -0.75
CA VAL A 75 -10.37 0.49 -0.50
C VAL A 75 -10.18 0.28 1.00
N PHE A 76 -10.27 -0.97 1.41
CA PHE A 76 -9.92 -1.42 2.75
C PHE A 76 -8.58 -2.16 2.73
N ILE A 77 -7.62 -1.70 3.53
CA ILE A 77 -6.36 -2.40 3.79
C ILE A 77 -6.34 -2.84 5.25
N GLY A 78 -6.25 -4.13 5.47
CA GLY A 78 -6.16 -4.77 6.78
C GLY A 78 -4.87 -4.42 7.53
N HIS A 79 -4.75 -4.93 8.76
CA HIS A 79 -3.56 -4.72 9.58
C HIS A 79 -2.34 -5.46 9.01
N ASN A 80 -1.15 -4.85 9.16
CA ASN A 80 0.12 -5.52 8.83
C ASN A 80 0.17 -6.03 7.37
N VAL A 81 -0.45 -5.31 6.44
CA VAL A 81 -0.31 -5.58 5.01
C VAL A 81 1.00 -5.00 4.51
N THR A 82 1.72 -5.75 3.67
CA THR A 82 3.00 -5.33 3.10
C THR A 82 2.92 -5.32 1.58
N PHE A 83 3.21 -4.17 0.98
CA PHE A 83 3.42 -4.05 -0.46
C PHE A 83 4.91 -4.11 -0.77
N ILE A 84 5.26 -4.69 -1.91
CA ILE A 84 6.63 -4.84 -2.41
C ILE A 84 6.73 -4.07 -3.72
N ASN A 85 7.82 -3.36 -3.97
CA ASN A 85 8.06 -2.58 -5.19
C ASN A 85 9.33 -2.95 -5.96
N ASP A 86 10.08 -3.92 -5.44
CA ASP A 86 11.26 -4.50 -6.10
C ASP A 86 11.12 -6.01 -6.21
N ALA A 87 11.18 -6.54 -7.44
CA ALA A 87 11.05 -7.97 -7.71
C ALA A 87 12.29 -8.78 -7.32
N TYR A 88 13.46 -8.12 -7.27
CA TYR A 88 14.75 -8.77 -7.02
C TYR A 88 15.62 -7.96 -6.06
N PRO A 89 15.16 -7.71 -4.82
CA PRO A 89 15.85 -6.83 -3.89
C PRO A 89 17.26 -7.33 -3.55
N ARG A 90 18.22 -6.43 -3.60
CA ARG A 90 19.62 -6.70 -3.27
C ARG A 90 20.19 -5.53 -2.46
N ALA A 91 21.04 -5.82 -1.52
CA ALA A 91 21.80 -4.80 -0.79
C ALA A 91 23.05 -4.35 -1.56
N ALA A 92 23.57 -5.19 -2.44
CA ALA A 92 24.79 -4.93 -3.21
C ALA A 92 24.68 -5.46 -4.65
N ASN A 93 25.42 -4.82 -5.54
CA ASN A 93 25.61 -5.25 -6.93
C ASN A 93 26.55 -6.46 -7.03
N ALA A 94 26.63 -7.09 -8.19
CA ALA A 94 27.46 -8.26 -8.43
C ALA A 94 28.97 -8.02 -8.22
N ASP A 95 29.41 -6.77 -8.37
CA ASP A 95 30.80 -6.34 -8.13
C ASP A 95 31.12 -6.01 -6.67
N GLY A 96 30.12 -6.15 -5.77
CA GLY A 96 30.25 -5.83 -4.34
C GLY A 96 30.00 -4.38 -3.96
N SER A 97 29.70 -3.50 -4.90
CA SER A 97 29.30 -2.10 -4.59
C SER A 97 27.91 -2.09 -3.95
N ILE A 98 27.67 -1.16 -3.03
CA ILE A 98 26.36 -0.96 -2.40
C ILE A 98 25.35 -0.46 -3.45
N GLN A 99 24.18 -1.05 -3.50
CA GLN A 99 23.10 -0.57 -4.38
C GLN A 99 22.62 0.84 -3.97
N THR A 100 22.28 1.61 -4.98
CA THR A 100 21.70 2.95 -4.89
C THR A 100 20.34 2.99 -5.59
N ASP A 101 19.63 4.11 -5.53
CA ASP A 101 18.36 4.31 -6.23
C ASP A 101 18.47 4.13 -7.76
N ALA A 102 19.68 4.22 -8.33
CA ALA A 102 19.92 4.02 -9.76
C ALA A 102 20.02 2.56 -10.19
N ASP A 103 20.19 1.65 -9.26
CA ASP A 103 20.48 0.24 -9.52
C ASP A 103 19.22 -0.64 -9.60
N TRP A 104 18.04 -0.10 -9.29
CA TRP A 104 16.77 -0.80 -9.35
C TRP A 104 15.66 0.09 -9.90
N LYS A 105 14.51 -0.49 -10.19
CA LYS A 105 13.35 0.24 -10.71
C LYS A 105 12.12 -0.09 -9.89
N VAL A 106 11.40 0.95 -9.52
CA VAL A 106 10.07 0.81 -8.92
C VAL A 106 9.13 0.12 -9.92
N ILE A 107 8.46 -0.91 -9.45
CA ILE A 107 7.42 -1.61 -10.20
C ILE A 107 6.08 -1.31 -9.55
N GLU A 108 5.23 -0.57 -10.26
CA GLU A 108 3.97 -0.06 -9.74
C GLU A 108 2.94 -1.16 -9.47
N THR A 109 2.13 -0.96 -8.43
CA THR A 109 1.03 -1.86 -8.04
C THR A 109 -0.24 -1.05 -7.87
N PHE A 110 -1.35 -1.56 -8.40
CA PHE A 110 -2.64 -0.88 -8.41
C PHE A 110 -3.67 -1.65 -7.59
N VAL A 111 -4.31 -0.98 -6.64
CA VAL A 111 -5.45 -1.49 -5.90
C VAL A 111 -6.69 -0.74 -6.34
N LYS A 112 -7.57 -1.40 -7.06
CA LYS A 112 -8.73 -0.81 -7.70
C LYS A 112 -9.86 -0.55 -6.70
N LYS A 113 -10.77 0.33 -7.10
CA LYS A 113 -11.88 0.83 -6.29
C LYS A 113 -12.61 -0.27 -5.54
N GLY A 114 -12.89 -0.04 -4.26
CA GLY A 114 -13.68 -0.94 -3.43
C GLY A 114 -13.04 -2.29 -3.11
N ALA A 115 -11.78 -2.52 -3.49
CA ALA A 115 -11.08 -3.75 -3.12
C ALA A 115 -10.82 -3.82 -1.61
N SER A 116 -10.70 -5.03 -1.08
CA SER A 116 -10.37 -5.29 0.32
C SER A 116 -9.20 -6.25 0.44
N ILE A 117 -8.17 -5.85 1.18
CA ILE A 117 -7.00 -6.67 1.44
C ILE A 117 -6.99 -7.07 2.91
N GLY A 118 -7.06 -8.37 3.17
CA GLY A 118 -7.07 -8.94 4.51
C GLY A 118 -5.75 -8.75 5.25
N SER A 119 -5.82 -8.75 6.58
CA SER A 119 -4.66 -8.53 7.46
C SER A 119 -3.52 -9.50 7.17
N SER A 120 -2.29 -9.01 7.30
CA SER A 120 -1.05 -9.78 7.09
C SER A 120 -0.87 -10.36 5.69
N ALA A 121 -1.58 -9.80 4.69
CA ALA A 121 -1.32 -10.16 3.30
C ALA A 121 -0.06 -9.47 2.78
N THR A 122 0.67 -10.16 1.88
CA THR A 122 1.81 -9.62 1.15
C THR A 122 1.43 -9.51 -0.33
N ILE A 123 1.62 -8.33 -0.90
CA ILE A 123 1.31 -8.04 -2.31
C ILE A 123 2.62 -7.81 -3.05
N LEU A 124 2.96 -8.68 -3.99
CA LEU A 124 4.14 -8.49 -4.83
C LEU A 124 3.94 -7.31 -5.80
N CYS A 125 5.03 -6.79 -6.33
CA CYS A 125 5.01 -5.68 -7.28
C CYS A 125 4.47 -6.06 -8.65
N GLY A 126 4.07 -5.05 -9.42
CA GLY A 126 3.61 -5.22 -10.81
C GLY A 126 2.21 -5.79 -10.95
N LEU A 127 1.40 -5.74 -9.89
CA LEU A 127 0.10 -6.40 -9.84
C LEU A 127 -1.05 -5.39 -9.84
N THR A 128 -2.17 -5.87 -10.34
CA THR A 128 -3.46 -5.19 -10.19
C THR A 128 -4.40 -6.03 -9.32
N ILE A 129 -4.85 -5.45 -8.20
CA ILE A 129 -5.97 -5.98 -7.42
C ILE A 129 -7.24 -5.36 -7.99
N GLY A 130 -8.07 -6.16 -8.64
CA GLY A 130 -9.24 -5.70 -9.39
C GLY A 130 -10.33 -5.07 -8.51
N GLU A 131 -11.21 -4.29 -9.14
CA GLU A 131 -12.32 -3.60 -8.48
C GLU A 131 -13.20 -4.58 -7.68
N GLY A 132 -13.51 -4.22 -6.43
CA GLY A 132 -14.33 -5.04 -5.54
C GLY A 132 -13.73 -6.42 -5.19
N ALA A 133 -12.46 -6.67 -5.52
CA ALA A 133 -11.80 -7.92 -5.17
C ALA A 133 -11.52 -8.03 -3.67
N ILE A 134 -11.43 -9.25 -3.17
CA ILE A 134 -11.10 -9.53 -1.77
C ILE A 134 -9.88 -10.45 -1.71
N VAL A 135 -8.83 -9.99 -1.04
CA VAL A 135 -7.67 -10.80 -0.69
C VAL A 135 -7.83 -11.31 0.74
N GLY A 136 -7.80 -12.60 0.93
CA GLY A 136 -7.90 -13.24 2.24
C GLY A 136 -6.72 -12.88 3.15
N ALA A 137 -6.94 -12.85 4.46
CA ALA A 137 -5.88 -12.58 5.44
C ALA A 137 -4.73 -13.61 5.32
N GLY A 138 -3.48 -13.16 5.53
CA GLY A 138 -2.27 -13.99 5.46
C GLY A 138 -1.91 -14.48 4.05
N SER A 139 -2.53 -13.94 3.01
CA SER A 139 -2.25 -14.35 1.63
C SER A 139 -0.99 -13.72 1.07
N VAL A 140 -0.32 -14.43 0.15
CA VAL A 140 0.76 -13.89 -0.68
C VAL A 140 0.26 -13.78 -2.12
N VAL A 141 -0.02 -12.58 -2.57
CA VAL A 141 -0.53 -12.32 -3.92
C VAL A 141 0.64 -12.16 -4.88
N THR A 142 0.72 -13.07 -5.83
CA THR A 142 1.82 -13.18 -6.81
C THR A 142 1.37 -12.94 -8.25
N LYS A 143 0.09 -12.68 -8.48
CA LYS A 143 -0.54 -12.44 -9.80
C LYS A 143 -1.71 -11.48 -9.65
N ASP A 144 -2.12 -10.87 -10.75
CA ASP A 144 -3.31 -10.03 -10.79
C ASP A 144 -4.53 -10.74 -10.20
N VAL A 145 -5.33 -9.98 -9.47
CA VAL A 145 -6.60 -10.46 -8.91
C VAL A 145 -7.75 -9.89 -9.75
N PRO A 146 -8.56 -10.75 -10.41
CA PRO A 146 -9.68 -10.26 -11.20
C PRO A 146 -10.72 -9.53 -10.35
N SER A 147 -11.42 -8.56 -10.95
CA SER A 147 -12.50 -7.82 -10.29
C SER A 147 -13.56 -8.76 -9.70
N ASN A 148 -14.14 -8.34 -8.57
CA ASN A 148 -15.20 -9.08 -7.86
C ASN A 148 -14.83 -10.55 -7.58
N THR A 149 -13.57 -10.81 -7.23
CA THR A 149 -13.06 -12.16 -7.00
C THR A 149 -12.40 -12.24 -5.62
N ILE A 150 -12.63 -13.34 -4.92
CA ILE A 150 -11.97 -13.65 -3.66
C ILE A 150 -10.79 -14.56 -3.95
N VAL A 151 -9.60 -14.13 -3.51
CA VAL A 151 -8.38 -14.94 -3.54
C VAL A 151 -7.85 -15.17 -2.13
N ALA A 152 -7.21 -16.31 -1.88
CA ALA A 152 -6.53 -16.57 -0.61
C ALA A 152 -5.41 -17.59 -0.75
N GLY A 153 -4.53 -17.61 0.23
CA GLY A 153 -3.44 -18.59 0.37
C GLY A 153 -2.06 -18.06 -0.01
N ASN A 154 -1.07 -18.95 0.03
CA ASN A 154 0.33 -18.69 -0.34
C ASN A 154 0.85 -19.78 -1.31
N PRO A 155 1.03 -19.50 -2.62
CA PRO A 155 0.56 -18.28 -3.29
C PRO A 155 -0.97 -18.20 -3.32
N ALA A 156 -1.50 -16.98 -3.36
CA ALA A 156 -2.94 -16.75 -3.41
C ALA A 156 -3.57 -17.31 -4.69
N LYS A 157 -4.70 -18.00 -4.54
CA LYS A 157 -5.47 -18.59 -5.63
C LYS A 157 -6.93 -18.14 -5.55
N VAL A 158 -7.60 -18.11 -6.68
CA VAL A 158 -9.02 -17.83 -6.76
C VAL A 158 -9.82 -18.86 -5.95
N ILE A 159 -10.65 -18.37 -5.05
CA ILE A 159 -11.59 -19.19 -4.26
C ILE A 159 -12.98 -19.16 -4.90
N ARG A 160 -13.52 -17.96 -5.16
CA ARG A 160 -14.84 -17.75 -5.77
C ARG A 160 -15.06 -16.28 -6.15
N LYS A 161 -16.15 -16.00 -6.81
CA LYS A 161 -16.63 -14.63 -6.99
C LYS A 161 -17.19 -14.05 -5.67
N VAL A 162 -17.09 -12.74 -5.54
CA VAL A 162 -17.83 -11.99 -4.50
C VAL A 162 -19.32 -12.10 -4.85
N LYS A 163 -20.16 -12.31 -3.83
CA LYS A 163 -21.62 -12.39 -4.00
C LYS A 163 -22.21 -10.99 -4.12
#